data_176a35bdf1cffb90f63b6824144df7c3
#
_entry.id   176a35bdf1cffb90f63b6824144df7c3
#
_cell.length_a   1.000
_cell.length_b   1.000
_cell.length_c   1.000
_cell.angle_alpha   90.00
_cell.angle_beta   90.00
_cell.angle_gamma   90.00
#
_symmetry.space_group_name_H-M   'P 1'
#
loop_
_entity.id
_entity.type
_entity.pdbx_description
1 polymer ?
#
loop_
_entity_poly.entity_id
_entity_poly.type
_entity_poly.pdbx_seq_one_letter_code
_entity_poly.pdbx_strand_id
1 'polypeptide(L)'
;IRDSACLVGSEMCIRDRITANIFPYVDPDTNIPLVDLIVDAAGQKGTGRWTVQTALELGVAIPTITAAVNARILSSIRDERIAASKIITGPNAKYGGDIGAFVNMVRDALYCSKICSYAQGMALLSTASKTYNWELNLGEMARIWKGGCIIRAGFLNKIKKAFDENPALPNLLLAPEFKQTILDRQAAWREVIVTAAKLGI
;
A
#
# COMPACT_ATOMS: atom_id res chain seq x y z
N ILE A 1 -5.47 -14.36 12.85
CA ILE A 1 -5.66 -13.11 12.06
C ILE A 1 -6.45 -12.07 12.88
N ARG A 2 -7.42 -12.48 13.74
CA ARG A 2 -8.24 -11.53 14.54
C ARG A 2 -7.41 -10.68 15.51
N ASP A 3 -6.33 -11.21 16.08
CA ASP A 3 -5.47 -10.49 17.02
C ASP A 3 -4.43 -9.59 16.34
N SER A 4 -4.31 -9.66 15.01
CA SER A 4 -3.37 -8.85 14.23
C SER A 4 -3.75 -7.37 14.15
N ALA A 5 -4.98 -7.02 14.52
CA ALA A 5 -5.43 -5.62 14.61
C ALA A 5 -4.60 -4.79 15.62
N CYS A 6 -4.02 -5.43 16.64
CA CYS A 6 -3.09 -4.79 17.59
C CYS A 6 -1.74 -4.42 16.98
N LEU A 7 -1.39 -4.92 15.79
CA LEU A 7 -0.14 -4.59 15.09
C LEU A 7 -0.19 -3.24 14.36
N VAL A 8 -1.35 -2.58 14.36
CA VAL A 8 -1.55 -1.26 13.77
C VAL A 8 -1.06 -0.20 14.76
N GLY A 9 0.25 0.03 14.80
CA GLY A 9 0.83 1.11 15.57
C GLY A 9 0.40 2.50 15.05
N SER A 10 0.81 3.56 15.74
CA SER A 10 0.57 4.97 15.38
C SER A 10 1.07 5.35 13.97
N GLU A 11 1.87 4.50 13.37
CA GLU A 11 2.45 4.63 12.02
C GLU A 11 1.44 4.34 10.89
N MET A 12 0.37 3.59 11.20
CA MET A 12 -0.65 3.21 10.22
C MET A 12 -1.65 4.34 9.99
N CYS A 13 -2.15 4.45 8.77
CA CYS A 13 -3.16 5.45 8.46
C CYS A 13 -4.53 5.07 9.05
N ILE A 14 -5.42 6.05 9.16
CA ILE A 14 -6.76 5.82 9.73
C ILE A 14 -7.55 4.77 8.95
N ARG A 15 -7.36 4.71 7.63
CA ARG A 15 -7.98 3.70 6.77
C ARG A 15 -7.57 2.29 7.16
N ASP A 16 -6.29 2.07 7.45
CA ASP A 16 -5.78 0.75 7.84
C ASP A 16 -6.43 0.29 9.15
N ARG A 17 -6.61 1.23 10.11
CA ARG A 17 -7.30 0.95 11.38
C ARG A 17 -8.78 0.60 11.17
N ILE A 18 -9.48 1.34 10.31
CA ILE A 18 -10.87 1.04 9.97
C ILE A 18 -10.97 -0.35 9.33
N THR A 19 -10.08 -0.66 8.40
CA THR A 19 -10.02 -1.98 7.74
C THR A 19 -9.79 -3.10 8.77
N ALA A 20 -8.87 -2.92 9.71
CA ALA A 20 -8.62 -3.88 10.79
C ALA A 20 -9.87 -4.13 11.65
N ASN A 21 -10.70 -3.12 11.88
CA ASN A 21 -11.95 -3.25 12.63
C ASN A 21 -13.05 -3.97 11.84
N ILE A 22 -13.01 -3.94 10.51
CA ILE A 22 -13.97 -4.63 9.64
C ILE A 22 -13.76 -6.15 9.66
N PHE A 23 -12.50 -6.62 9.68
CA PHE A 23 -12.19 -8.05 9.61
C PHE A 23 -12.85 -8.92 10.70
N PRO A 24 -12.91 -8.53 11.98
CA PRO A 24 -13.58 -9.32 13.01
C PRO A 24 -15.10 -9.14 13.04
N TYR A 25 -15.66 -8.19 12.28
CA TYR A 25 -17.08 -7.91 12.29
C TYR A 25 -17.87 -9.03 11.59
N VAL A 26 -18.83 -9.57 12.30
CA VAL A 26 -19.76 -10.59 11.79
C VAL A 26 -21.11 -9.92 11.56
N ASP A 27 -21.68 -10.13 10.40
CA ASP A 27 -23.01 -9.64 10.06
C ASP A 27 -24.08 -10.32 10.96
N PRO A 28 -24.90 -9.56 11.68
CA PRO A 28 -25.85 -10.13 12.64
C PRO A 28 -26.99 -10.92 11.99
N ASP A 29 -27.32 -10.61 10.74
CA ASP A 29 -28.44 -11.25 10.03
C ASP A 29 -28.03 -12.59 9.42
N THR A 30 -26.82 -12.71 8.92
CA THR A 30 -26.32 -13.89 8.20
C THR A 30 -25.36 -14.74 9.03
N ASN A 31 -24.82 -14.20 10.12
CA ASN A 31 -23.73 -14.79 10.92
C ASN A 31 -22.45 -15.11 10.09
N ILE A 32 -22.23 -14.38 9.01
CA ILE A 32 -21.07 -14.48 8.13
C ILE A 32 -20.14 -13.28 8.40
N PRO A 33 -18.80 -13.46 8.36
CA PRO A 33 -17.89 -12.31 8.43
C PRO A 33 -18.23 -11.28 7.35
N LEU A 34 -18.36 -10.00 7.72
CA LEU A 34 -18.79 -8.95 6.82
C LEU A 34 -17.87 -8.88 5.57
N VAL A 35 -16.57 -9.12 5.73
CA VAL A 35 -15.61 -9.11 4.62
C VAL A 35 -15.94 -10.13 3.54
N ASP A 36 -16.57 -11.26 3.89
CA ASP A 36 -16.96 -12.32 2.95
C ASP A 36 -18.26 -11.99 2.20
N LEU A 37 -19.04 -11.01 2.69
CA LEU A 37 -20.25 -10.52 2.06
C LEU A 37 -19.99 -9.34 1.11
N ILE A 38 -18.82 -8.72 1.18
CA ILE A 38 -18.45 -7.59 0.32
C ILE A 38 -18.10 -8.10 -1.07
N VAL A 39 -18.71 -7.51 -2.09
CA VAL A 39 -18.40 -7.81 -3.49
C VAL A 39 -16.93 -7.52 -3.80
N ASP A 40 -16.24 -8.46 -4.39
CA ASP A 40 -14.83 -8.38 -4.79
C ASP A 40 -14.62 -7.61 -6.10
N ALA A 41 -15.32 -6.49 -6.26
CA ALA A 41 -15.20 -5.60 -7.39
C ALA A 41 -15.08 -4.15 -6.92
N ALA A 42 -14.14 -3.41 -7.49
CA ALA A 42 -13.91 -2.01 -7.13
C ALA A 42 -13.87 -1.11 -8.36
N GLY A 43 -14.71 -0.07 -8.36
CA GLY A 43 -14.66 0.98 -9.36
C GLY A 43 -13.53 1.98 -9.10
N GLN A 44 -13.24 2.83 -10.07
CA GLN A 44 -12.29 3.93 -9.95
C GLN A 44 -12.94 5.28 -10.28
N LYS A 45 -12.51 6.33 -9.59
CA LYS A 45 -13.00 7.70 -9.80
C LYS A 45 -12.09 8.55 -10.70
N GLY A 46 -11.02 7.98 -11.24
CA GLY A 46 -10.13 8.62 -12.21
C GLY A 46 -8.79 9.11 -11.66
N THR A 47 -8.67 9.47 -10.37
CA THR A 47 -7.42 10.03 -9.81
C THR A 47 -6.23 9.09 -9.92
N GLY A 48 -6.42 7.77 -9.70
CA GLY A 48 -5.36 6.77 -9.88
C GLY A 48 -4.89 6.71 -11.34
N ARG A 49 -5.84 6.70 -12.29
CA ARG A 49 -5.53 6.73 -13.72
C ARG A 49 -4.73 7.98 -14.09
N TRP A 50 -5.17 9.16 -13.66
CA TRP A 50 -4.44 10.41 -13.93
C TRP A 50 -3.04 10.39 -13.34
N THR A 51 -2.87 9.86 -12.13
CA THR A 51 -1.54 9.73 -11.51
C THR A 51 -0.62 8.87 -12.38
N VAL A 52 -1.11 7.74 -12.89
CA VAL A 52 -0.31 6.85 -13.77
C VAL A 52 -0.01 7.52 -15.11
N GLN A 53 -0.98 8.18 -15.73
CA GLN A 53 -0.79 8.92 -16.98
C GLN A 53 0.28 10.00 -16.83
N THR A 54 0.16 10.85 -15.82
CA THR A 54 1.14 11.91 -15.55
C THR A 54 2.52 11.35 -15.26
N ALA A 55 2.62 10.23 -14.53
CA ALA A 55 3.90 9.60 -14.26
C ALA A 55 4.59 9.10 -15.53
N LEU A 56 3.83 8.51 -16.46
CA LEU A 56 4.35 8.09 -17.77
C LEU A 56 4.79 9.28 -18.62
N GLU A 57 4.00 10.35 -18.66
CA GLU A 57 4.33 11.58 -19.38
C GLU A 57 5.61 12.24 -18.84
N LEU A 58 5.82 12.20 -17.54
CA LEU A 58 7.01 12.76 -16.87
C LEU A 58 8.19 11.79 -16.80
N GLY A 59 8.05 10.55 -17.28
CA GLY A 59 9.10 9.53 -17.22
C GLY A 59 9.42 9.06 -15.80
N VAL A 60 8.45 9.09 -14.88
CA VAL A 60 8.64 8.68 -13.48
C VAL A 60 8.08 7.29 -13.22
N ALA A 61 8.90 6.40 -12.69
CA ALA A 61 8.48 5.04 -12.35
C ALA A 61 7.69 5.01 -11.02
N ILE A 62 6.41 4.61 -11.09
CA ILE A 62 5.53 4.44 -9.92
C ILE A 62 4.89 3.03 -9.90
N PRO A 63 5.68 1.94 -9.94
CA PRO A 63 5.17 0.59 -10.13
C PRO A 63 4.15 0.17 -9.07
N THR A 64 4.31 0.55 -7.81
CA THR A 64 3.37 0.21 -6.72
C THR A 64 1.99 0.82 -6.96
N ILE A 65 1.95 2.09 -7.36
CA ILE A 65 0.70 2.81 -7.63
C ILE A 65 0.05 2.26 -8.90
N THR A 66 0.84 2.01 -9.94
CA THR A 66 0.38 1.40 -11.19
C THR A 66 -0.21 0.02 -10.97
N ALA A 67 0.45 -0.82 -10.17
CA ALA A 67 -0.06 -2.15 -9.81
C ALA A 67 -1.41 -2.06 -9.09
N ALA A 68 -1.57 -1.11 -8.16
CA ALA A 68 -2.83 -0.89 -7.46
C ALA A 68 -3.97 -0.45 -8.42
N VAL A 69 -3.68 0.41 -9.39
CA VAL A 69 -4.65 0.83 -10.42
C VAL A 69 -5.04 -0.36 -11.30
N ASN A 70 -4.08 -1.15 -11.75
CA ASN A 70 -4.32 -2.34 -12.57
C ASN A 70 -5.15 -3.39 -11.81
N ALA A 71 -4.83 -3.64 -10.53
CA ALA A 71 -5.59 -4.55 -9.70
C ALA A 71 -7.07 -4.12 -9.56
N ARG A 72 -7.34 -2.80 -9.45
CA ARG A 72 -8.72 -2.28 -9.45
C ARG A 72 -9.43 -2.51 -10.79
N ILE A 73 -8.74 -2.32 -11.91
CA ILE A 73 -9.30 -2.58 -13.23
C ILE A 73 -9.63 -4.07 -13.37
N LEU A 74 -8.69 -4.95 -12.99
CA LEU A 74 -8.93 -6.41 -13.00
C LEU A 74 -10.07 -6.81 -12.07
N SER A 75 -10.24 -6.17 -10.91
CA SER A 75 -11.36 -6.49 -10.02
C SER A 75 -12.72 -6.16 -10.64
N SER A 76 -12.80 -5.15 -11.50
CA SER A 76 -14.07 -4.73 -12.13
C SER A 76 -14.62 -5.69 -13.18
N ILE A 77 -13.78 -6.54 -13.79
CA ILE A 77 -14.20 -7.58 -14.73
C ILE A 77 -14.54 -8.89 -14.02
N ARG A 78 -15.42 -8.79 -13.02
CA ARG A 78 -15.72 -9.87 -12.06
C ARG A 78 -16.24 -11.14 -12.74
N ASP A 79 -17.18 -11.02 -13.68
CA ASP A 79 -17.80 -12.18 -14.33
C ASP A 79 -16.78 -12.96 -15.17
N GLU A 80 -15.88 -12.27 -15.86
CA GLU A 80 -14.78 -12.88 -16.59
C GLU A 80 -13.81 -13.62 -15.63
N ARG A 81 -13.45 -13.01 -14.49
CA ARG A 81 -12.61 -13.66 -13.47
C ARG A 81 -13.27 -14.93 -12.92
N ILE A 82 -14.58 -14.88 -12.64
CA ILE A 82 -15.34 -16.05 -12.17
C ILE A 82 -15.38 -17.15 -13.23
N ALA A 83 -15.59 -16.79 -14.49
CA ALA A 83 -15.57 -17.76 -15.59
C ALA A 83 -14.19 -18.40 -15.75
N ALA A 84 -13.12 -17.59 -15.74
CA ALA A 84 -11.75 -18.05 -15.85
C ALA A 84 -11.34 -18.97 -14.68
N SER A 85 -11.73 -18.64 -13.45
CA SER A 85 -11.39 -19.44 -12.26
C SER A 85 -11.95 -20.86 -12.27
N LYS A 86 -13.01 -21.12 -13.04
CA LYS A 86 -13.59 -22.47 -13.22
C LYS A 86 -12.79 -23.32 -14.22
N ILE A 87 -11.99 -22.70 -15.07
CA ILE A 87 -11.24 -23.34 -16.15
C ILE A 87 -9.76 -23.42 -15.81
N ILE A 88 -9.20 -22.34 -15.27
CA ILE A 88 -7.79 -22.23 -14.91
C ILE A 88 -7.69 -22.36 -13.39
N THR A 89 -7.24 -23.53 -12.93
CA THR A 89 -7.06 -23.78 -11.50
C THR A 89 -5.68 -23.33 -11.05
N GLY A 90 -5.66 -22.54 -9.97
CA GLY A 90 -4.43 -22.14 -9.31
C GLY A 90 -3.96 -23.13 -8.23
N PRO A 91 -2.87 -22.82 -7.51
CA PRO A 91 -2.43 -23.62 -6.37
C PRO A 91 -3.53 -23.72 -5.31
N ASN A 92 -3.74 -24.93 -4.77
CA ASN A 92 -4.62 -25.16 -3.63
C ASN A 92 -3.78 -25.49 -2.38
N ALA A 93 -2.80 -24.67 -2.10
CA ALA A 93 -1.91 -24.82 -0.97
C ALA A 93 -2.33 -23.92 0.19
N LYS A 94 -2.14 -24.43 1.42
CA LYS A 94 -2.31 -23.64 2.65
C LYS A 94 -0.94 -23.37 3.26
N TYR A 95 -0.81 -22.24 3.93
CA TYR A 95 0.40 -21.96 4.69
C TYR A 95 0.54 -22.95 5.84
N GLY A 96 1.67 -23.67 5.87
CA GLY A 96 1.94 -24.72 6.85
C GLY A 96 2.95 -24.33 7.95
N GLY A 97 3.40 -23.07 7.98
CA GLY A 97 4.37 -22.59 8.97
C GLY A 97 3.72 -21.94 10.20
N ASP A 98 4.54 -21.28 11.02
CA ASP A 98 4.10 -20.50 12.17
C ASP A 98 3.33 -19.25 11.72
N ILE A 99 2.03 -19.23 11.99
CA ILE A 99 1.13 -18.14 11.61
C ILE A 99 1.51 -16.85 12.33
N GLY A 100 1.90 -16.89 13.61
CA GLY A 100 2.27 -15.71 14.38
C GLY A 100 3.52 -15.04 13.83
N ALA A 101 4.55 -15.84 13.53
CA ALA A 101 5.76 -15.36 12.87
C ALA A 101 5.45 -14.77 11.49
N PHE A 102 4.61 -15.44 10.69
CA PHE A 102 4.26 -14.99 9.36
C PHE A 102 3.46 -13.67 9.37
N VAL A 103 2.53 -13.49 10.31
CA VAL A 103 1.81 -12.23 10.50
C VAL A 103 2.77 -11.06 10.77
N ASN A 104 3.83 -11.28 11.55
CA ASN A 104 4.87 -10.27 11.78
C ASN A 104 5.63 -9.95 10.48
N MET A 105 5.95 -10.95 9.65
CA MET A 105 6.55 -10.74 8.34
C MET A 105 5.63 -9.94 7.40
N VAL A 106 4.33 -10.25 7.38
CA VAL A 106 3.33 -9.51 6.60
C VAL A 106 3.24 -8.05 7.03
N ARG A 107 3.28 -7.77 8.35
CA ARG A 107 3.35 -6.40 8.87
C ARG A 107 4.58 -5.66 8.36
N ASP A 108 5.74 -6.28 8.41
CA ASP A 108 7.00 -5.68 7.95
C ASP A 108 7.00 -5.48 6.43
N ALA A 109 6.45 -6.42 5.66
CA ALA A 109 6.25 -6.31 4.22
C ALA A 109 5.32 -5.16 3.86
N LEU A 110 4.19 -5.02 4.55
CA LEU A 110 3.24 -3.93 4.36
C LEU A 110 3.88 -2.57 4.64
N TYR A 111 4.69 -2.47 5.70
CA TYR A 111 5.36 -1.23 6.05
C TYR A 111 6.40 -0.83 4.99
N CYS A 112 7.22 -1.77 4.51
CA CYS A 112 8.16 -1.54 3.41
C CYS A 112 7.44 -1.10 2.13
N SER A 113 6.36 -1.79 1.75
CA SER A 113 5.55 -1.45 0.58
C SER A 113 4.95 -0.05 0.68
N LYS A 114 4.52 0.35 1.87
CA LYS A 114 4.02 1.69 2.15
C LYS A 114 5.11 2.76 1.96
N ILE A 115 6.31 2.52 2.49
CA ILE A 115 7.46 3.43 2.27
C ILE A 115 7.73 3.59 0.78
N CYS A 116 7.76 2.51 0.02
CA CYS A 116 7.96 2.55 -1.44
C CYS A 116 6.87 3.35 -2.16
N SER A 117 5.61 3.18 -1.77
CA SER A 117 4.50 3.91 -2.38
C SER A 117 4.63 5.42 -2.17
N TYR A 118 4.99 5.85 -0.95
CA TYR A 118 5.24 7.28 -0.68
C TYR A 118 6.50 7.78 -1.39
N ALA A 119 7.57 6.98 -1.44
CA ALA A 119 8.78 7.35 -2.16
C ALA A 119 8.50 7.61 -3.66
N GLN A 120 7.69 6.76 -4.29
CA GLN A 120 7.26 6.93 -5.67
C GLN A 120 6.40 8.18 -5.85
N GLY A 121 5.45 8.43 -4.96
CA GLY A 121 4.61 9.63 -4.99
C GLY A 121 5.41 10.92 -4.82
N MET A 122 6.37 10.94 -3.88
CA MET A 122 7.26 12.08 -3.68
C MET A 122 8.21 12.31 -4.87
N ALA A 123 8.71 11.24 -5.49
CA ALA A 123 9.50 11.35 -6.72
C ALA A 123 8.69 11.98 -7.87
N LEU A 124 7.43 11.56 -8.04
CA LEU A 124 6.53 12.14 -9.03
C LEU A 124 6.29 13.65 -8.77
N LEU A 125 5.99 14.02 -7.52
CA LEU A 125 5.80 15.43 -7.14
C LEU A 125 7.08 16.25 -7.36
N SER A 126 8.25 15.72 -7.03
CA SER A 126 9.54 16.38 -7.25
C SER A 126 9.78 16.64 -8.73
N THR A 127 9.55 15.63 -9.58
CA THR A 127 9.73 15.77 -11.03
C THR A 127 8.74 16.75 -11.64
N ALA A 128 7.45 16.64 -11.27
CA ALA A 128 6.42 17.58 -11.71
C ALA A 128 6.74 19.02 -11.29
N SER A 129 7.19 19.20 -10.04
CA SER A 129 7.59 20.52 -9.53
C SER A 129 8.68 21.17 -10.37
N LYS A 130 9.68 20.39 -10.76
CA LYS A 130 10.77 20.87 -11.64
C LYS A 130 10.28 21.16 -13.08
N THR A 131 9.50 20.25 -13.64
CA THR A 131 8.99 20.38 -15.02
C THR A 131 8.07 21.56 -15.21
N TYR A 132 7.20 21.82 -14.22
CA TYR A 132 6.19 22.88 -14.29
C TYR A 132 6.54 24.14 -13.49
N ASN A 133 7.75 24.22 -12.91
CA ASN A 133 8.23 25.35 -12.10
C ASN A 133 7.29 25.70 -10.92
N TRP A 134 6.80 24.67 -10.19
CA TRP A 134 5.86 24.87 -9.07
C TRP A 134 6.56 25.18 -7.74
N GLU A 135 7.86 24.96 -7.64
CA GLU A 135 8.64 25.19 -6.40
C GLU A 135 8.04 24.51 -5.16
N LEU A 136 7.54 23.27 -5.31
CA LEU A 136 6.88 22.56 -4.22
C LEU A 136 7.84 22.26 -3.07
N ASN A 137 7.40 22.57 -1.85
CA ASN A 137 8.02 22.07 -0.63
C ASN A 137 7.45 20.69 -0.29
N LEU A 138 8.23 19.61 -0.51
CA LEU A 138 7.77 18.24 -0.32
C LEU A 138 7.48 17.91 1.16
N GLY A 139 8.18 18.53 2.10
CA GLY A 139 7.89 18.41 3.53
C GLY A 139 6.51 18.99 3.88
N GLU A 140 6.16 20.13 3.29
CA GLU A 140 4.83 20.73 3.46
C GLU A 140 3.72 19.90 2.78
N MET A 141 3.99 19.26 1.65
CA MET A 141 3.04 18.31 1.04
C MET A 141 2.70 17.17 2.02
N ALA A 142 3.71 16.59 2.67
CA ALA A 142 3.49 15.57 3.70
C ALA A 142 2.70 16.13 4.90
N ARG A 143 2.92 17.37 5.30
CA ARG A 143 2.20 18.04 6.39
C ARG A 143 0.71 18.21 6.07
N ILE A 144 0.37 18.65 4.86
CA ILE A 144 -1.01 18.87 4.41
C ILE A 144 -1.81 17.55 4.50
N TRP A 145 -1.22 16.42 4.15
CA TRP A 145 -1.90 15.11 4.19
C TRP A 145 -2.22 14.62 5.60
N LYS A 146 -1.76 15.28 6.66
CA LYS A 146 -2.13 14.95 8.05
C LYS A 146 -3.51 15.46 8.46
N GLY A 147 -4.06 16.43 7.74
CA GLY A 147 -5.35 17.04 8.03
C GLY A 147 -6.40 16.72 6.96
N GLY A 148 -7.60 16.30 7.37
CA GLY A 148 -8.72 16.05 6.46
C GLY A 148 -8.52 14.92 5.43
N CYS A 149 -7.49 14.09 5.57
CA CYS A 149 -7.16 13.03 4.62
C CYS A 149 -7.23 11.65 5.28
N ILE A 150 -7.77 10.67 4.52
CA ILE A 150 -7.87 9.26 4.98
C ILE A 150 -6.50 8.61 5.19
N ILE A 151 -5.45 9.11 4.54
CA ILE A 151 -4.08 8.60 4.67
C ILE A 151 -3.29 9.22 5.83
N ARG A 152 -3.90 10.07 6.66
CA ARG A 152 -3.23 10.68 7.81
C ARG A 152 -2.65 9.63 8.74
N ALA A 153 -1.37 9.78 9.07
CA ALA A 153 -0.62 8.84 9.93
C ALA A 153 0.60 9.53 10.57
N GLY A 154 1.11 8.99 11.66
CA GLY A 154 2.38 9.42 12.26
C GLY A 154 3.55 9.34 11.28
N PHE A 155 3.51 8.38 10.38
CA PHE A 155 4.45 8.19 9.27
C PHE A 155 4.71 9.46 8.43
N LEU A 156 3.70 10.32 8.22
CA LEU A 156 3.85 11.57 7.47
C LEU A 156 4.77 12.58 8.18
N ASN A 157 4.90 12.51 9.52
CA ASN A 157 5.86 13.33 10.24
C ASN A 157 7.32 12.95 9.89
N LYS A 158 7.59 11.66 9.70
CA LYS A 158 8.91 11.16 9.29
C LYS A 158 9.25 11.62 7.88
N ILE A 159 8.27 11.60 6.96
CA ILE A 159 8.45 12.12 5.60
C ILE A 159 8.75 13.61 5.64
N LYS A 160 7.95 14.39 6.39
CA LYS A 160 8.19 15.82 6.57
C LYS A 160 9.60 16.07 7.08
N LYS A 161 10.00 15.42 8.17
CA LYS A 161 11.33 15.54 8.74
C LYS A 161 12.44 15.27 7.73
N ALA A 162 12.32 14.20 6.95
CA ALA A 162 13.32 13.83 5.95
C ALA A 162 13.54 14.92 4.89
N PHE A 163 12.48 15.57 4.42
CA PHE A 163 12.58 16.66 3.45
C PHE A 163 12.90 18.02 4.07
N ASP A 164 12.57 18.26 5.35
CA ASP A 164 13.01 19.45 6.08
C ASP A 164 14.52 19.41 6.33
N GLU A 165 15.06 18.24 6.70
CA GLU A 165 16.50 18.03 6.93
C GLU A 165 17.31 18.03 5.62
N ASN A 166 16.73 17.56 4.53
CA ASN A 166 17.35 17.56 3.21
C ASN A 166 16.33 17.87 2.10
N PRO A 167 16.08 19.15 1.79
CA PRO A 167 15.17 19.54 0.72
C PRO A 167 15.56 19.02 -0.67
N ALA A 168 16.85 18.72 -0.88
CA ALA A 168 17.39 18.15 -2.12
C ALA A 168 17.42 16.61 -2.12
N LEU A 169 16.77 15.94 -1.16
CA LEU A 169 16.73 14.49 -1.06
C LEU A 169 16.22 13.87 -2.37
N PRO A 170 17.04 13.10 -3.10
CA PRO A 170 16.66 12.63 -4.44
C PRO A 170 15.60 11.53 -4.39
N ASN A 171 15.53 10.78 -3.29
CA ASN A 171 14.53 9.74 -3.08
C ASN A 171 14.33 9.52 -1.58
N LEU A 172 13.09 9.39 -1.15
CA LEU A 172 12.74 9.16 0.26
C LEU A 172 13.40 7.91 0.86
N LEU A 173 13.64 6.87 0.04
CA LEU A 173 14.31 5.64 0.47
C LEU A 173 15.76 5.87 0.93
N LEU A 174 16.38 6.99 0.55
CA LEU A 174 17.74 7.34 0.93
C LEU A 174 17.81 8.11 2.27
N ALA A 175 16.68 8.60 2.78
CA ALA A 175 16.65 9.20 4.11
C ALA A 175 17.07 8.16 5.17
N PRO A 176 17.91 8.51 6.14
CA PRO A 176 18.54 7.54 7.04
C PRO A 176 17.56 6.61 7.74
N GLU A 177 16.44 7.14 8.25
CA GLU A 177 15.42 6.36 8.95
C GLU A 177 14.70 5.38 8.02
N PHE A 178 14.34 5.80 6.81
CA PHE A 178 13.66 4.94 5.84
C PHE A 178 14.59 3.88 5.27
N LYS A 179 15.82 4.26 4.96
CA LYS A 179 16.87 3.33 4.52
C LYS A 179 17.06 2.20 5.54
N GLN A 180 17.27 2.56 6.81
CA GLN A 180 17.47 1.56 7.86
C GLN A 180 16.24 0.67 8.02
N THR A 181 15.05 1.24 8.00
CA THR A 181 13.79 0.49 8.08
C THR A 181 13.67 -0.56 6.97
N ILE A 182 14.03 -0.23 5.74
CA ILE A 182 14.00 -1.18 4.61
C ILE A 182 15.07 -2.26 4.80
N LEU A 183 16.28 -1.89 5.19
CA LEU A 183 17.37 -2.85 5.42
C LEU A 183 16.99 -3.89 6.47
N ASP A 184 16.37 -3.47 7.57
CA ASP A 184 15.99 -4.36 8.67
C ASP A 184 14.84 -5.31 8.30
N ARG A 185 13.96 -4.93 7.36
CA ARG A 185 12.71 -5.64 7.06
C ARG A 185 12.64 -6.30 5.69
N GLN A 186 13.59 -6.04 4.79
CA GLN A 186 13.52 -6.56 3.43
C GLN A 186 13.55 -8.10 3.34
N ALA A 187 14.16 -8.79 4.29
CA ALA A 187 14.17 -10.25 4.31
C ALA A 187 12.76 -10.81 4.53
N ALA A 188 12.04 -10.30 5.54
CA ALA A 188 10.64 -10.63 5.79
C ALA A 188 9.75 -10.29 4.59
N TRP A 189 9.97 -9.13 3.98
CA TRP A 189 9.21 -8.72 2.79
C TRP A 189 9.38 -9.69 1.62
N ARG A 190 10.62 -10.14 1.33
CA ARG A 190 10.89 -11.13 0.29
C ARG A 190 10.22 -12.47 0.57
N GLU A 191 10.26 -12.92 1.83
CA GLU A 191 9.64 -14.18 2.24
C GLU A 191 8.11 -14.13 2.05
N VAL A 192 7.46 -13.01 2.38
CA VAL A 192 6.03 -12.82 2.14
C VAL A 192 5.70 -12.92 0.66
N ILE A 193 6.49 -12.27 -0.23
CA ILE A 193 6.27 -12.33 -1.69
C ILE A 193 6.39 -13.75 -2.21
N VAL A 194 7.44 -14.47 -1.80
CA VAL A 194 7.68 -15.86 -2.23
C VAL A 194 6.54 -16.76 -1.74
N THR A 195 6.13 -16.59 -0.49
CA THR A 195 5.04 -17.37 0.10
C THR A 195 3.71 -17.09 -0.60
N ALA A 196 3.37 -15.81 -0.84
CA ALA A 196 2.16 -15.43 -1.55
C ALA A 196 2.11 -16.06 -2.95
N ALA A 197 3.20 -15.97 -3.72
CA ALA A 197 3.29 -16.58 -5.05
C ALA A 197 3.11 -18.11 -5.03
N LYS A 198 3.69 -18.82 -4.04
CA LYS A 198 3.50 -20.27 -3.86
C LYS A 198 2.05 -20.64 -3.50
N LEU A 199 1.35 -19.77 -2.81
CA LEU A 199 -0.05 -19.96 -2.41
C LEU A 199 -1.05 -19.51 -3.48
N GLY A 200 -0.58 -18.95 -4.59
CA GLY A 200 -1.44 -18.45 -5.67
C GLY A 200 -2.10 -17.09 -5.39
N ILE A 201 -1.45 -16.28 -4.54
CA ILE A 201 -1.89 -14.93 -4.15
C ILE A 201 -1.07 -13.89 -4.90
#